data_d599c83f3a58e3f2d16ff9077d137990
#
_entry.id   d599c83f3a58e3f2d16ff9077d137990
#
_cell.length_a   1.000
_cell.length_b   1.000
_cell.length_c   1.000
_cell.angle_alpha   90.00
_cell.angle_beta   90.00
_cell.angle_gamma   90.00
#
_symmetry.space_group_name_H-M   'P 1'
#
loop_
_entity.id
_entity.type
_entity.pdbx_description
1 polymer ?
#
loop_
_entity_poly.entity_id
_entity_poly.type
_entity_poly.pdbx_seq_one_letter_code
_entity_poly.pdbx_strand_id
1 'polypeptide(L)'
;MLFRSHVPVREAFRQLEAQHLVIGVPRRGVRVAPLDANSVKEIAEMRAALEVVALRNAAPKLTPAHLAKIELALIEGDNAETLQDFETANRAFHQALVAPCAMPRLLANLDGLQLANSRLVFAMARNAGWRPRSNQDHRLILQALRTRNLDQACSLLARHIQTIERLTVPVT
;
A
#
# COMPACT_ATOMS: atom_id res chain seq x y z
N MET A 1 -29.31 30.57 11.88
CA MET A 1 -28.85 29.38 12.63
C MET A 1 -28.58 28.28 11.63
N LEU A 2 -27.32 27.97 11.36
CA LEU A 2 -26.94 26.84 10.51
C LEU A 2 -27.07 25.56 11.34
N PHE A 3 -28.07 24.76 11.08
CA PHE A 3 -28.18 23.40 11.61
C PHE A 3 -27.01 22.59 11.05
N ARG A 4 -25.90 22.47 11.79
CA ARG A 4 -24.83 21.52 11.47
C ARG A 4 -25.39 20.13 11.71
N SER A 5 -25.82 19.45 10.65
CA SER A 5 -26.28 18.08 10.70
C SER A 5 -25.13 17.19 11.19
N HIS A 6 -25.31 16.48 12.28
CA HIS A 6 -24.35 15.47 12.78
C HIS A 6 -24.33 14.20 11.92
N VAL A 7 -25.26 14.06 10.97
CA VAL A 7 -25.40 12.89 10.11
C VAL A 7 -24.19 12.68 9.21
N PRO A 8 -23.68 13.67 8.46
CA PRO A 8 -22.52 13.47 7.58
C PRO A 8 -21.24 13.14 8.36
N VAL A 9 -21.06 13.69 9.55
CA VAL A 9 -19.88 13.40 10.40
C VAL A 9 -19.94 11.95 10.91
N ARG A 10 -21.11 11.49 11.35
CA ARG A 10 -21.29 10.11 11.82
C ARG A 10 -21.08 9.11 10.68
N GLU A 11 -21.56 9.43 9.49
CA GLU A 11 -21.36 8.59 8.31
C GLU A 11 -19.89 8.53 7.90
N ALA A 12 -19.18 9.66 7.92
CA ALA A 12 -17.74 9.69 7.68
C ALA A 12 -16.95 8.80 8.69
N PHE A 13 -17.32 8.84 9.97
CA PHE A 13 -16.69 7.95 10.97
C PHE A 13 -17.01 6.48 10.72
N ARG A 14 -18.21 6.13 10.30
CA ARG A 14 -18.55 4.75 9.93
C ARG A 14 -17.73 4.24 8.75
N GLN A 15 -17.54 5.09 7.74
CA GLN A 15 -16.69 4.76 6.58
C GLN A 15 -15.24 4.55 6.99
N LEU A 16 -14.70 5.43 7.84
CA LEU A 16 -13.34 5.28 8.37
C LEU A 16 -13.19 4.04 9.26
N GLU A 17 -14.22 3.69 10.03
CA GLU A 17 -14.24 2.49 10.86
C GLU A 17 -14.30 1.22 10.01
N ALA A 18 -15.11 1.21 8.95
CA ALA A 18 -15.15 0.12 7.97
C ALA A 18 -13.81 -0.09 7.23
N GLN A 19 -13.00 0.95 7.14
CA GLN A 19 -11.63 0.91 6.60
C GLN A 19 -10.56 0.62 7.67
N HIS A 20 -10.95 0.32 8.90
CA HIS A 20 -10.04 0.11 10.04
C HIS A 20 -9.10 1.28 10.33
N LEU A 21 -9.45 2.49 9.93
CA LEU A 21 -8.64 3.70 10.18
C LEU A 21 -8.93 4.30 11.55
N VAL A 22 -10.12 4.09 12.07
CA VAL A 22 -10.56 4.51 13.38
C VAL A 22 -11.31 3.40 14.08
N ILE A 23 -11.42 3.50 15.40
CA ILE A 23 -12.22 2.61 16.24
C ILE A 23 -13.17 3.39 17.12
N GLY A 24 -14.42 2.94 17.21
CA GLY A 24 -15.41 3.48 18.15
C GLY A 24 -15.06 3.11 19.58
N VAL A 25 -15.07 4.11 20.48
CA VAL A 25 -14.87 3.88 21.92
C VAL A 25 -16.17 4.19 22.64
N PRO A 26 -16.80 3.22 23.30
CA PRO A 26 -18.08 3.42 23.99
C PRO A 26 -18.03 4.64 24.91
N ARG A 27 -19.00 5.55 24.78
CA ARG A 27 -19.14 6.80 25.53
C ARG A 27 -17.98 7.80 25.41
N ARG A 28 -16.96 7.56 24.55
CA ARG A 28 -15.80 8.42 24.35
C ARG A 28 -15.58 8.84 22.89
N GLY A 29 -16.51 8.46 21.99
CA GLY A 29 -16.44 8.83 20.57
C GLY A 29 -15.55 7.89 19.76
N VAL A 30 -14.72 8.46 18.88
CA VAL A 30 -13.89 7.72 17.92
C VAL A 30 -12.42 8.09 18.13
N ARG A 31 -11.52 7.13 18.01
CA ARG A 31 -10.07 7.36 18.02
C ARG A 31 -9.41 6.69 16.82
N VAL A 32 -8.22 7.17 16.45
CA VAL A 32 -7.40 6.53 15.40
C VAL A 32 -7.08 5.10 15.84
N ALA A 33 -7.26 4.13 14.95
CA ALA A 33 -6.95 2.74 15.21
C ALA A 33 -5.46 2.57 15.52
N PRO A 34 -5.07 1.78 16.53
CA PRO A 34 -3.67 1.52 16.83
C PRO A 34 -3.00 0.79 15.65
N LEU A 35 -1.68 0.94 15.55
CA LEU A 35 -0.82 0.20 14.62
C LEU A 35 0.09 -0.68 15.49
N ASP A 36 -0.42 -1.83 15.87
CA ASP A 36 0.36 -2.84 16.59
C ASP A 36 1.04 -3.83 15.64
N ALA A 37 1.96 -4.64 16.16
CA ALA A 37 2.73 -5.60 15.36
C ALA A 37 1.83 -6.63 14.65
N ASN A 38 0.72 -7.04 15.25
CA ASN A 38 -0.22 -7.98 14.64
C ASN A 38 -0.92 -7.36 13.44
N SER A 39 -1.40 -6.12 13.57
CA SER A 39 -2.00 -5.37 12.46
C SER A 39 -1.02 -5.18 11.29
N VAL A 40 0.26 -4.91 11.61
CA VAL A 40 1.32 -4.78 10.59
C VAL A 40 1.50 -6.08 9.82
N LYS A 41 1.63 -7.19 10.55
CA LYS A 41 1.78 -8.52 9.97
C LYS A 41 0.58 -8.90 9.10
N GLU A 42 -0.63 -8.72 9.61
CA GLU A 42 -1.87 -9.01 8.89
C GLU A 42 -1.94 -8.23 7.57
N ILE A 43 -1.68 -6.92 7.60
CA ILE A 43 -1.68 -6.07 6.40
C ILE A 43 -0.64 -6.56 5.38
N ALA A 44 0.57 -6.90 5.82
CA ALA A 44 1.63 -7.37 4.93
C ALA A 44 1.28 -8.74 4.30
N GLU A 45 0.75 -9.68 5.07
CA GLU A 45 0.33 -11.00 4.58
C GLU A 45 -0.82 -10.88 3.57
N MET A 46 -1.86 -10.09 3.90
CA MET A 46 -2.99 -9.86 3.00
C MET A 46 -2.53 -9.19 1.70
N ARG A 47 -1.69 -8.15 1.78
CA ARG A 47 -1.17 -7.46 0.60
C ARG A 47 -0.34 -8.40 -0.27
N ALA A 48 0.59 -9.14 0.32
CA ALA A 48 1.43 -10.07 -0.42
C ALA A 48 0.60 -11.11 -1.19
N ALA A 49 -0.41 -11.69 -0.55
CA ALA A 49 -1.29 -12.67 -1.18
C ALA A 49 -2.13 -12.04 -2.30
N LEU A 50 -2.82 -10.93 -2.03
CA LEU A 50 -3.76 -10.31 -2.95
C LEU A 50 -3.05 -9.59 -4.11
N GLU A 51 -1.93 -8.92 -3.88
CA GLU A 51 -1.16 -8.27 -4.96
C GLU A 51 -0.55 -9.29 -5.91
N VAL A 52 -0.10 -10.45 -5.42
CA VAL A 52 0.37 -11.55 -6.29
C VAL A 52 -0.77 -12.11 -7.14
N VAL A 53 -1.97 -12.32 -6.57
CA VAL A 53 -3.15 -12.73 -7.35
C VAL A 53 -3.48 -11.70 -8.42
N ALA A 54 -3.48 -10.41 -8.06
CA ALA A 54 -3.73 -9.33 -9.00
C ALA A 54 -2.66 -9.26 -10.10
N LEU A 55 -1.37 -9.36 -9.75
CA LEU A 55 -0.26 -9.33 -10.71
C LEU A 55 -0.34 -10.51 -11.71
N ARG A 56 -0.65 -11.72 -11.24
CA ARG A 56 -0.84 -12.88 -12.13
C ARG A 56 -1.94 -12.65 -13.17
N ASN A 57 -3.02 -11.96 -12.79
CA ASN A 57 -4.12 -11.61 -13.70
C ASN A 57 -3.83 -10.37 -14.56
N ALA A 58 -2.96 -9.47 -14.11
CA ALA A 58 -2.55 -8.28 -14.83
C ALA A 58 -1.48 -8.57 -15.88
N ALA A 59 -0.49 -9.41 -15.56
CA ALA A 59 0.70 -9.63 -16.38
C ALA A 59 0.41 -9.99 -17.85
N PRO A 60 -0.56 -10.88 -18.17
CA PRO A 60 -0.91 -11.17 -19.56
C PRO A 60 -1.48 -9.98 -20.33
N LYS A 61 -1.95 -8.95 -19.62
CA LYS A 61 -2.59 -7.76 -20.18
C LYS A 61 -1.67 -6.53 -20.18
N LEU A 62 -0.44 -6.67 -19.70
CA LEU A 62 0.54 -5.57 -19.68
C LEU A 62 0.93 -5.19 -21.10
N THR A 63 0.72 -3.93 -21.43
CA THR A 63 1.18 -3.28 -22.66
C THR A 63 2.45 -2.46 -22.41
N PRO A 64 3.16 -2.02 -23.46
CA PRO A 64 4.28 -1.06 -23.29
C PRO A 64 3.88 0.19 -22.51
N ALA A 65 2.66 0.69 -22.70
CA ALA A 65 2.14 1.85 -21.96
C ALA A 65 1.96 1.57 -20.47
N HIS A 66 1.51 0.37 -20.09
CA HIS A 66 1.43 -0.05 -18.69
C HIS A 66 2.83 -0.14 -18.07
N LEU A 67 3.81 -0.73 -18.75
CA LEU A 67 5.20 -0.82 -18.28
C LEU A 67 5.83 0.57 -18.11
N ALA A 68 5.57 1.49 -19.05
CA ALA A 68 6.03 2.88 -18.93
C ALA A 68 5.43 3.60 -17.70
N LYS A 69 4.14 3.36 -17.39
CA LYS A 69 3.51 3.92 -16.19
C LYS A 69 4.13 3.38 -14.89
N ILE A 70 4.44 2.08 -14.85
CA ILE A 70 5.13 1.45 -13.71
C ILE A 70 6.53 2.07 -13.53
N GLU A 71 7.26 2.25 -14.63
CA GLU A 71 8.59 2.86 -14.63
C GLU A 71 8.56 4.32 -14.19
N LEU A 72 7.56 5.08 -14.63
CA LEU A 72 7.39 6.48 -14.20
C LEU A 72 7.26 6.57 -12.68
N ALA A 73 6.40 5.77 -12.08
CA ALA A 73 6.23 5.74 -10.62
C ALA A 73 7.53 5.35 -9.89
N LEU A 74 8.35 4.46 -10.48
CA LEU A 74 9.66 4.11 -9.95
C LEU A 74 10.62 5.32 -10.00
N ILE A 75 10.67 6.04 -11.11
CA ILE A 75 11.50 7.24 -11.28
C ILE A 75 11.06 8.34 -10.30
N GLU A 76 9.75 8.55 -10.13
CA GLU A 76 9.22 9.51 -9.16
C GLU A 76 9.64 9.15 -7.73
N GLY A 77 9.64 7.87 -7.39
CA GLY A 77 10.14 7.39 -6.09
C GLY A 77 11.65 7.58 -5.89
N ASP A 78 12.45 7.45 -6.96
CA ASP A 78 13.90 7.72 -6.91
C ASP A 78 14.22 9.20 -6.72
N ASN A 79 13.36 10.07 -7.26
CA ASN A 79 13.50 11.52 -7.19
C ASN A 79 12.77 12.14 -5.98
N ALA A 80 12.15 11.32 -5.13
CA ALA A 80 11.39 11.80 -3.99
C ALA A 80 12.29 12.50 -2.96
N GLU A 81 11.99 13.74 -2.64
CA GLU A 81 12.71 14.55 -1.65
C GLU A 81 12.08 14.43 -0.25
N THR A 82 10.80 14.08 -0.19
CA THR A 82 10.06 13.92 1.06
C THR A 82 9.50 12.50 1.21
N LEU A 83 9.19 12.12 2.45
CA LEU A 83 8.49 10.88 2.72
C LEU A 83 7.12 10.82 2.01
N GLN A 84 6.43 11.96 1.93
CA GLN A 84 5.13 12.05 1.26
C GLN A 84 5.25 11.75 -0.24
N ASP A 85 6.26 12.31 -0.91
CA ASP A 85 6.50 12.08 -2.34
C ASP A 85 6.88 10.62 -2.59
N PHE A 86 7.78 10.08 -1.75
CA PHE A 86 8.18 8.68 -1.83
C PHE A 86 6.98 7.73 -1.68
N GLU A 87 6.13 7.93 -0.66
CA GLU A 87 4.98 7.05 -0.42
C GLU A 87 3.91 7.20 -1.51
N THR A 88 3.75 8.39 -2.06
CA THR A 88 2.87 8.64 -3.22
C THR A 88 3.34 7.84 -4.43
N ALA A 89 4.64 7.91 -4.75
CA ALA A 89 5.25 7.15 -5.85
C ALA A 89 5.22 5.63 -5.60
N ASN A 90 5.53 5.19 -4.38
CA ASN A 90 5.45 3.79 -3.95
C ASN A 90 4.04 3.22 -4.15
N ARG A 91 3.03 3.94 -3.72
CA ARG A 91 1.64 3.54 -3.91
C ARG A 91 1.25 3.51 -5.39
N ALA A 92 1.67 4.52 -6.17
CA ALA A 92 1.44 4.56 -7.62
C ALA A 92 2.08 3.37 -8.34
N PHE A 93 3.29 2.96 -7.93
CA PHE A 93 3.97 1.76 -8.44
C PHE A 93 3.13 0.50 -8.23
N HIS A 94 2.72 0.22 -7.00
CA HIS A 94 1.90 -0.96 -6.69
C HIS A 94 0.55 -0.95 -7.41
N GLN A 95 -0.12 0.20 -7.49
CA GLN A 95 -1.37 0.35 -8.24
C GLN A 95 -1.17 0.09 -9.74
N ALA A 96 -0.11 0.63 -10.33
CA ALA A 96 0.19 0.43 -11.76
C ALA A 96 0.48 -1.03 -12.11
N LEU A 97 1.15 -1.78 -11.21
CA LEU A 97 1.41 -3.22 -11.38
C LEU A 97 0.12 -4.03 -11.52
N VAL A 98 -0.89 -3.71 -10.73
CA VAL A 98 -2.09 -4.55 -10.60
C VAL A 98 -3.30 -4.03 -11.37
N ALA A 99 -3.32 -2.76 -11.80
CA ALA A 99 -4.47 -2.14 -12.47
C ALA A 99 -5.02 -2.96 -13.66
N PRO A 100 -4.18 -3.58 -14.55
CA PRO A 100 -4.69 -4.35 -15.67
C PRO A 100 -5.37 -5.67 -15.30
N CYS A 101 -5.37 -6.08 -14.02
CA CYS A 101 -6.00 -7.35 -13.62
C CYS A 101 -7.50 -7.39 -13.92
N ALA A 102 -8.16 -6.23 -13.96
CA ALA A 102 -9.60 -6.06 -14.20
C ALA A 102 -10.48 -6.80 -13.18
N MET A 103 -10.05 -6.82 -11.91
CA MET A 103 -10.77 -7.43 -10.79
C MET A 103 -11.22 -6.33 -9.80
N PRO A 104 -12.35 -5.65 -10.04
CA PRO A 104 -12.70 -4.42 -9.30
C PRO A 104 -12.83 -4.62 -7.78
N ARG A 105 -13.34 -5.77 -7.32
CA ARG A 105 -13.45 -6.08 -5.90
C ARG A 105 -12.07 -6.28 -5.26
N LEU A 106 -11.16 -6.96 -5.96
CA LEU A 106 -9.80 -7.16 -5.49
C LEU A 106 -9.05 -5.82 -5.41
N LEU A 107 -9.16 -4.98 -6.44
CA LEU A 107 -8.54 -3.66 -6.47
C LEU A 107 -9.06 -2.76 -5.34
N ALA A 108 -10.36 -2.76 -5.06
CA ALA A 108 -10.93 -1.99 -3.94
C ALA A 108 -10.38 -2.44 -2.57
N ASN A 109 -10.20 -3.74 -2.35
CA ASN A 109 -9.57 -4.25 -1.13
C ASN A 109 -8.09 -3.86 -1.05
N LEU A 110 -7.36 -3.93 -2.16
CA LEU A 110 -5.95 -3.53 -2.22
C LEU A 110 -5.77 -2.04 -1.92
N ASP A 111 -6.66 -1.16 -2.41
CA ASP A 111 -6.62 0.27 -2.09
C ASP A 111 -6.71 0.54 -0.59
N GLY A 112 -7.60 -0.15 0.11
CA GLY A 112 -7.72 -0.07 1.57
C GLY A 112 -6.46 -0.55 2.30
N LEU A 113 -5.90 -1.68 1.89
CA LEU A 113 -4.68 -2.24 2.45
C LEU A 113 -3.46 -1.37 2.18
N GLN A 114 -3.35 -0.78 0.99
CA GLN A 114 -2.29 0.17 0.66
C GLN A 114 -2.37 1.44 1.50
N LEU A 115 -3.59 1.95 1.75
CA LEU A 115 -3.78 3.09 2.65
C LEU A 115 -3.36 2.76 4.08
N ALA A 116 -3.71 1.58 4.58
CA ALA A 116 -3.26 1.11 5.88
C ALA A 116 -1.73 1.00 5.96
N ASN A 117 -1.09 0.49 4.90
CA ASN A 117 0.37 0.44 4.79
C ASN A 117 1.02 1.83 4.80
N SER A 118 0.46 2.82 4.10
CA SER A 118 0.96 4.20 4.13
C SER A 118 1.00 4.75 5.55
N ARG A 119 -0.03 4.47 6.37
CA ARG A 119 -0.04 4.84 7.80
C ARG A 119 1.14 4.23 8.56
N LEU A 120 1.48 2.97 8.29
CA LEU A 120 2.65 2.29 8.90
C LEU A 120 3.94 3.01 8.53
N VAL A 121 4.14 3.29 7.24
CA VAL A 121 5.33 3.98 6.73
C VAL A 121 5.51 5.34 7.41
N PHE A 122 4.43 6.14 7.52
CA PHE A 122 4.48 7.43 8.19
C PHE A 122 4.73 7.33 9.70
N ALA A 123 4.13 6.34 10.37
CA ALA A 123 4.34 6.14 11.80
C ALA A 123 5.79 5.74 12.12
N MET A 124 6.39 4.89 11.30
CA MET A 124 7.78 4.45 11.44
C MET A 124 8.77 5.60 11.21
N ALA A 125 8.55 6.40 10.19
CA ALA A 125 9.45 7.49 9.83
C ALA A 125 9.50 8.58 10.93
N ARG A 126 8.43 8.77 11.70
CA ARG A 126 8.40 9.69 12.87
C ARG A 126 9.43 9.30 13.93
N ASN A 127 9.71 8.02 14.11
CA ASN A 127 10.59 7.52 15.17
C ASN A 127 12.05 7.40 14.73
N ALA A 128 12.32 7.17 13.45
CA ALA A 128 13.66 6.84 12.93
C ALA A 128 14.30 7.94 12.07
N GLY A 129 13.60 9.03 11.80
CA GLY A 129 13.98 9.99 10.75
C GLY A 129 13.84 9.34 9.37
N TRP A 130 13.18 10.03 8.43
CA TRP A 130 13.05 9.52 7.08
C TRP A 130 14.39 9.63 6.33
N ARG A 131 14.72 8.56 5.60
CA ARG A 131 15.80 8.55 4.60
C ARG A 131 15.24 7.98 3.32
N PRO A 132 15.68 8.44 2.14
CA PRO A 132 15.32 7.83 0.87
C PRO A 132 15.59 6.34 0.91
N ARG A 133 14.57 5.54 0.61
CA ARG A 133 14.72 4.08 0.53
C ARG A 133 15.13 3.70 -0.88
N SER A 134 15.91 2.64 -1.00
CA SER A 134 16.24 2.10 -2.31
C SER A 134 15.00 1.50 -2.97
N ASN A 135 14.73 1.91 -4.22
CA ASN A 135 13.73 1.28 -5.08
C ASN A 135 14.26 0.01 -5.77
N GLN A 136 15.31 -0.62 -5.24
CA GLN A 136 15.94 -1.78 -5.87
C GLN A 136 14.96 -2.95 -6.08
N ASP A 137 14.12 -3.23 -5.09
CA ASP A 137 13.11 -4.30 -5.23
C ASP A 137 12.10 -3.97 -6.35
N HIS A 138 11.65 -2.72 -6.44
CA HIS A 138 10.77 -2.27 -7.53
C HIS A 138 11.43 -2.43 -8.91
N ARG A 139 12.74 -2.11 -9.04
CA ARG A 139 13.49 -2.31 -10.28
C ARG A 139 13.56 -3.79 -10.67
N LEU A 140 13.83 -4.66 -9.70
CA LEU A 140 13.87 -6.11 -9.94
C LEU A 140 12.51 -6.66 -10.37
N ILE A 141 11.41 -6.20 -9.76
CA ILE A 141 10.05 -6.57 -10.15
C ILE A 141 9.77 -6.13 -11.59
N LEU A 142 10.04 -4.86 -11.92
CA LEU A 142 9.84 -4.34 -13.28
C LEU A 142 10.70 -5.08 -14.31
N GLN A 143 11.95 -5.40 -13.98
CA GLN A 143 12.84 -6.18 -14.84
C GLN A 143 12.29 -7.58 -15.12
N ALA A 144 11.79 -8.27 -14.09
CA ALA A 144 11.18 -9.59 -14.25
C ALA A 144 9.93 -9.53 -15.15
N LEU A 145 9.12 -8.48 -15.06
CA LEU A 145 7.96 -8.28 -15.95
C LEU A 145 8.39 -8.00 -17.40
N ARG A 146 9.45 -7.21 -17.62
CA ARG A 146 10.00 -6.93 -18.95
C ARG A 146 10.54 -8.20 -19.63
N THR A 147 11.15 -9.08 -18.86
CA THR A 147 11.65 -10.37 -19.33
C THR A 147 10.59 -11.48 -19.35
N ARG A 148 9.32 -11.13 -19.07
CA ARG A 148 8.17 -12.06 -19.00
C ARG A 148 8.35 -13.20 -17.99
N ASN A 149 9.18 -13.01 -16.98
CA ASN A 149 9.36 -13.97 -15.89
C ASN A 149 8.36 -13.67 -14.76
N LEU A 150 7.11 -14.10 -14.96
CA LEU A 150 6.01 -13.82 -14.05
C LEU A 150 6.23 -14.43 -12.65
N ASP A 151 6.74 -15.64 -12.56
CA ASP A 151 6.95 -16.29 -11.27
C ASP A 151 8.01 -15.57 -10.44
N GLN A 152 9.07 -15.11 -11.10
CA GLN A 152 10.08 -14.27 -10.45
C GLN A 152 9.47 -12.92 -10.00
N ALA A 153 8.68 -12.25 -10.85
CA ALA A 153 8.02 -10.99 -10.49
C ALA A 153 7.11 -11.15 -9.26
N CYS A 154 6.30 -12.23 -9.23
CA CYS A 154 5.42 -12.54 -8.12
C CYS A 154 6.18 -12.84 -6.82
N SER A 155 7.28 -13.61 -6.90
CA SER A 155 8.11 -13.94 -5.74
C SER A 155 8.82 -12.70 -5.18
N LEU A 156 9.32 -11.84 -6.06
CA LEU A 156 9.94 -10.57 -5.68
C LEU A 156 8.93 -9.63 -5.02
N LEU A 157 7.72 -9.50 -5.58
CA LEU A 157 6.65 -8.66 -5.04
C LEU A 157 6.23 -9.12 -3.64
N ALA A 158 5.97 -10.43 -3.46
CA ALA A 158 5.60 -10.97 -2.16
C ALA A 158 6.69 -10.69 -1.10
N ARG A 159 7.95 -10.97 -1.43
CA ARG A 159 9.09 -10.72 -0.52
C ARG A 159 9.25 -9.24 -0.19
N HIS A 160 9.12 -8.36 -1.19
CA HIS A 160 9.19 -6.92 -1.02
C HIS A 160 8.16 -6.43 0.00
N ILE A 161 6.89 -6.83 -0.14
CA ILE A 161 5.81 -6.46 0.77
C ILE A 161 6.07 -6.98 2.19
N GLN A 162 6.50 -8.24 2.33
CA GLN A 162 6.78 -8.86 3.63
C GLN A 162 8.01 -8.29 4.34
N THR A 163 8.95 -7.65 3.61
CA THR A 163 10.12 -7.02 4.22
C THR A 163 9.73 -5.83 5.11
N ILE A 164 8.63 -5.15 4.83
CA ILE A 164 8.11 -4.05 5.65
C ILE A 164 7.75 -4.54 7.05
N GLU A 165 7.19 -5.73 7.18
CA GLU A 165 6.87 -6.37 8.48
C GLU A 165 8.12 -6.52 9.35
N ARG A 166 9.22 -7.00 8.77
CA ARG A 166 10.47 -7.26 9.51
C ARG A 166 11.15 -5.99 10.03
N LEU A 167 10.89 -4.85 9.40
CA LEU A 167 11.44 -3.56 9.81
C LEU A 167 10.63 -2.89 10.93
N THR A 168 9.41 -3.38 11.20
CA THR A 168 8.46 -2.77 12.13
C THR A 168 8.40 -3.44 13.49
N VAL A 169 8.84 -4.68 13.61
CA VAL A 169 8.85 -5.40 14.88
C VAL A 169 10.19 -5.12 15.58
N PRO A 170 10.21 -4.43 16.74
CA PRO A 170 11.41 -4.40 17.58
C PRO A 170 11.77 -5.83 17.92
N VAL A 171 13.01 -6.24 17.65
CA VAL A 171 13.56 -7.48 18.20
C VAL A 171 13.60 -7.29 19.71
N THR A 172 12.63 -7.91 20.42
CA THR A 172 12.63 -8.04 21.88
C THR A 172 13.67 -9.03 22.32
#